data_db0824c23faf27b83002f1506a0bf30d
#
_entry.id   db0824c23faf27b83002f1506a0bf30d
#
_cell.length_a   1.000
_cell.length_b   1.000
_cell.length_c   1.000
_cell.angle_alpha   90.00
_cell.angle_beta   90.00
_cell.angle_gamma   90.00
#
_symmetry.space_group_name_H-M   'P 1'
#
loop_
_entity.id
_entity.type
_entity.pdbx_description
1 polymer ?
#
loop_
_entity_poly.entity_id
_entity_poly.type
_entity_poly.pdbx_seq_one_letter_code
_entity_poly.pdbx_strand_id
1 'polypeptide(L)'
;MSPTISCSSVYKIFGNNAQTLLTESGGNVDAKKFQEAGCIVGVNDASFEVDKGEMLVVMGLSGSGKSTLLRCISRLTDATAGKILIDGEDICLMNSKQLIELRREKMGMVFQNFALLPHKTVLENIAFPLQVKGVTTENSIHKALEMVELVGLKGRENYFPRELSGGQQQRVGIARSLAVEPDIWFLDEPFSALDPLIRKEMQDEFLRLQSVLNKTIMFVTHDFDEALRLADRIAIMKDGIIEQLDKPDNIVLNPATDYVRKFT
;
A
#
# COMPACT_ATOMS: atom_id res chain seq x y z
N MET A 1 -15.44 17.53 -0.58
CA MET A 1 -15.79 16.10 -0.87
C MET A 1 -15.33 15.30 0.33
N SER A 2 -15.98 14.19 0.65
CA SER A 2 -15.49 13.33 1.73
C SER A 2 -14.22 12.59 1.25
N PRO A 3 -13.21 12.39 2.11
CA PRO A 3 -12.01 11.65 1.75
C PRO A 3 -12.34 10.18 1.45
N THR A 4 -11.57 9.56 0.54
CA THR A 4 -11.70 8.13 0.22
C THR A 4 -11.18 7.28 1.37
N ILE A 5 -10.07 7.69 2.01
CA ILE A 5 -9.52 7.03 3.20
C ILE A 5 -9.45 8.07 4.32
N SER A 6 -9.93 7.72 5.52
CA SER A 6 -9.75 8.54 6.72
C SER A 6 -9.29 7.66 7.88
N CYS A 7 -8.18 8.02 8.48
CA CYS A 7 -7.59 7.37 9.66
C CYS A 7 -7.66 8.33 10.85
N SER A 8 -8.19 7.86 11.97
CA SER A 8 -8.30 8.63 13.22
C SER A 8 -7.73 7.82 14.36
N SER A 9 -6.65 8.31 14.94
CA SER A 9 -5.93 7.73 16.09
C SER A 9 -5.70 6.22 15.92
N VAL A 10 -5.11 5.83 14.79
CA VAL A 10 -4.85 4.42 14.48
C VAL A 10 -3.60 3.96 15.23
N TYR A 11 -3.76 2.90 16.02
CA TYR A 11 -2.68 2.22 16.72
C TYR A 11 -2.54 0.78 16.23
N LYS A 12 -1.30 0.33 16.08
CA LYS A 12 -0.97 -1.08 15.92
C LYS A 12 0.16 -1.46 16.85
N ILE A 13 -0.15 -2.28 17.82
CA ILE A 13 0.79 -2.79 18.81
C ILE A 13 0.71 -4.31 18.75
N PHE A 14 1.85 -4.95 18.57
CA PHE A 14 1.97 -6.42 18.58
C PHE A 14 2.31 -6.90 19.99
N GLY A 15 1.65 -7.92 20.47
CA GLY A 15 1.83 -8.49 21.81
C GLY A 15 0.50 -8.91 22.43
N ASN A 16 0.54 -9.88 23.34
CA ASN A 16 -0.68 -10.45 23.93
C ASN A 16 -1.48 -9.45 24.80
N ASN A 17 -0.80 -8.47 25.42
CA ASN A 17 -1.41 -7.49 26.32
C ASN A 17 -1.53 -6.09 25.68
N ALA A 18 -1.37 -5.99 24.36
CA ALA A 18 -1.30 -4.71 23.64
C ALA A 18 -2.53 -3.81 23.89
N GLN A 19 -3.73 -4.38 23.80
CA GLN A 19 -4.99 -3.65 24.01
C GLN A 19 -5.14 -3.14 25.44
N THR A 20 -4.82 -3.98 26.42
CA THR A 20 -4.91 -3.63 27.86
C THR A 20 -3.93 -2.50 28.18
N LEU A 21 -2.67 -2.63 27.78
CA LEU A 21 -1.64 -1.61 27.99
C LEU A 21 -1.99 -0.28 27.35
N LEU A 22 -2.52 -0.30 26.12
CA LEU A 22 -2.95 0.92 25.44
C LEU A 22 -4.10 1.62 26.19
N THR A 23 -5.07 0.83 26.68
CA THR A 23 -6.20 1.36 27.46
C THR A 23 -5.73 1.95 28.79
N GLU A 24 -4.88 1.23 29.54
CA GLU A 24 -4.34 1.67 30.83
C GLU A 24 -3.45 2.93 30.69
N SER A 25 -2.75 3.07 29.57
CA SER A 25 -1.93 4.26 29.29
C SER A 25 -2.74 5.47 28.79
N GLY A 26 -4.06 5.31 28.60
CA GLY A 26 -4.91 6.37 28.03
C GLY A 26 -4.50 6.80 26.62
N GLY A 27 -3.92 5.89 25.84
CA GLY A 27 -3.41 6.17 24.49
C GLY A 27 -1.99 6.76 24.47
N ASN A 28 -1.37 7.00 25.61
CA ASN A 28 0.02 7.49 25.69
C ASN A 28 1.00 6.31 25.58
N VAL A 29 1.60 6.14 24.40
CA VAL A 29 2.48 5.02 24.10
C VAL A 29 3.93 5.37 24.40
N ASP A 30 4.45 4.88 25.52
CA ASP A 30 5.89 4.85 25.81
C ASP A 30 6.51 3.57 25.24
N ALA A 31 7.29 3.71 24.16
CA ALA A 31 7.87 2.59 23.42
C ALA A 31 8.72 1.66 24.32
N LYS A 32 9.46 2.21 25.32
CA LYS A 32 10.27 1.42 26.24
C LYS A 32 9.42 0.58 27.18
N LYS A 33 8.40 1.21 27.78
CA LYS A 33 7.46 0.54 28.68
C LYS A 33 6.71 -0.58 27.97
N PHE A 34 6.30 -0.35 26.71
CA PHE A 34 5.64 -1.37 25.90
C PHE A 34 6.58 -2.51 25.53
N GLN A 35 7.84 -2.21 25.23
CA GLN A 35 8.86 -3.22 24.92
C GLN A 35 9.18 -4.08 26.15
N GLU A 36 9.31 -3.49 27.35
CA GLU A 36 9.51 -4.21 28.62
C GLU A 36 8.34 -5.16 28.93
N ALA A 37 7.12 -4.79 28.51
CA ALA A 37 5.94 -5.64 28.62
C ALA A 37 5.81 -6.67 27.46
N GLY A 38 6.83 -6.82 26.60
CA GLY A 38 6.84 -7.76 25.48
C GLY A 38 6.00 -7.33 24.29
N CYS A 39 5.69 -6.04 24.16
CA CYS A 39 4.94 -5.48 23.07
C CYS A 39 5.84 -4.69 22.10
N ILE A 40 5.50 -4.72 20.82
CA ILE A 40 6.19 -3.94 19.76
C ILE A 40 5.19 -2.95 19.18
N VAL A 41 5.53 -1.68 19.21
CA VAL A 41 4.72 -0.59 18.63
C VAL A 41 5.04 -0.49 17.14
N GLY A 42 4.05 -0.81 16.30
CA GLY A 42 4.18 -0.71 14.85
C GLY A 42 3.58 0.58 14.29
N VAL A 43 2.45 1.05 14.86
CA VAL A 43 1.82 2.33 14.52
C VAL A 43 1.35 2.97 15.81
N ASN A 44 1.60 4.26 15.95
CA ASN A 44 1.30 5.05 17.14
C ASN A 44 0.56 6.33 16.75
N ASP A 45 -0.73 6.39 17.02
CA ASP A 45 -1.62 7.54 16.82
C ASP A 45 -1.60 8.14 15.40
N ALA A 46 -1.68 7.28 14.38
CA ALA A 46 -1.70 7.76 13.01
C ALA A 46 -3.09 8.34 12.65
N SER A 47 -3.11 9.64 12.30
CA SER A 47 -4.32 10.35 11.90
C SER A 47 -4.06 11.13 10.62
N PHE A 48 -4.81 10.84 9.55
CA PHE A 48 -4.71 11.51 8.25
C PHE A 48 -5.88 11.12 7.34
N GLU A 49 -6.00 11.84 6.24
CA GLU A 49 -6.99 11.61 5.20
C GLU A 49 -6.30 11.51 3.84
N VAL A 50 -6.92 10.75 2.91
CA VAL A 50 -6.50 10.66 1.51
C VAL A 50 -7.71 10.94 0.64
N ASP A 51 -7.60 11.93 -0.22
CA ASP A 51 -8.66 12.35 -1.13
C ASP A 51 -8.78 11.40 -2.33
N LYS A 52 -9.93 11.48 -3.02
CA LYS A 52 -10.15 10.70 -4.23
C LYS A 52 -9.16 11.09 -5.33
N GLY A 53 -8.45 10.11 -5.88
CA GLY A 53 -7.46 10.31 -6.93
C GLY A 53 -6.09 10.79 -6.42
N GLU A 54 -5.96 11.05 -5.11
CA GLU A 54 -4.70 11.46 -4.48
C GLU A 54 -3.72 10.28 -4.37
N MET A 55 -2.44 10.57 -4.58
CA MET A 55 -1.33 9.68 -4.28
C MET A 55 -0.62 10.13 -3.00
N LEU A 56 -0.93 9.46 -1.89
CA LEU A 56 -0.22 9.62 -0.62
C LEU A 56 0.95 8.63 -0.57
N VAL A 57 2.17 9.16 -0.48
CA VAL A 57 3.37 8.35 -0.26
C VAL A 57 3.71 8.32 1.23
N VAL A 58 3.81 7.13 1.81
CA VAL A 58 4.27 6.90 3.17
C VAL A 58 5.73 6.47 3.13
N MET A 59 6.62 7.28 3.67
CA MET A 59 8.05 7.01 3.67
C MET A 59 8.69 7.02 5.07
N GLY A 60 9.93 6.55 5.18
CA GLY A 60 10.72 6.48 6.41
C GLY A 60 11.69 5.32 6.39
N LEU A 61 12.57 5.24 7.38
CA LEU A 61 13.57 4.17 7.48
C LEU A 61 12.93 2.80 7.68
N SER A 62 13.71 1.73 7.48
CA SER A 62 13.25 0.37 7.78
C SER A 62 12.82 0.25 9.25
N GLY A 63 11.71 -0.42 9.50
CA GLY A 63 11.14 -0.55 10.85
C GLY A 63 10.31 0.63 11.35
N SER A 64 10.14 1.73 10.58
CA SER A 64 9.34 2.89 11.02
C SER A 64 7.83 2.67 11.07
N GLY A 65 7.31 1.52 10.63
CA GLY A 65 5.89 1.17 10.71
C GLY A 65 5.07 1.32 9.40
N LYS A 66 5.67 1.77 8.30
CA LYS A 66 5.02 2.03 7.00
C LYS A 66 4.14 0.88 6.48
N SER A 67 4.76 -0.28 6.27
CA SER A 67 4.03 -1.47 5.79
C SER A 67 3.02 -1.96 6.81
N THR A 68 3.25 -1.75 8.11
CA THR A 68 2.28 -2.05 9.17
C THR A 68 1.05 -1.15 9.04
N LEU A 69 1.25 0.16 8.84
CA LEU A 69 0.16 1.12 8.61
C LEU A 69 -0.65 0.74 7.37
N LEU A 70 0.03 0.50 6.23
CA LEU A 70 -0.61 0.06 4.99
C LEU A 70 -1.47 -1.21 5.18
N ARG A 71 -0.93 -2.20 5.92
CA ARG A 71 -1.64 -3.45 6.23
C ARG A 71 -2.82 -3.24 7.17
N CYS A 72 -2.78 -2.27 8.07
CA CYS A 72 -3.92 -1.91 8.90
C CYS A 72 -5.02 -1.27 8.04
N ILE A 73 -4.69 -0.37 7.13
CA ILE A 73 -5.66 0.32 6.27
C ILE A 73 -6.29 -0.64 5.25
N SER A 74 -5.52 -1.59 4.72
CA SER A 74 -6.07 -2.67 3.88
C SER A 74 -6.73 -3.80 4.68
N ARG A 75 -6.73 -3.70 6.03
CA ARG A 75 -7.24 -4.71 6.97
C ARG A 75 -6.61 -6.11 6.81
N LEU A 76 -5.42 -6.19 6.21
CA LEU A 76 -4.62 -7.42 6.23
C LEU A 76 -4.11 -7.71 7.64
N THR A 77 -4.02 -6.69 8.47
CA THR A 77 -3.72 -6.76 9.90
C THR A 77 -4.71 -5.89 10.64
N ASP A 78 -5.29 -6.38 11.72
CA ASP A 78 -6.21 -5.59 12.54
C ASP A 78 -5.46 -4.49 13.29
N ALA A 79 -6.00 -3.27 13.29
CA ALA A 79 -5.54 -2.21 14.18
C ALA A 79 -5.81 -2.61 15.64
N THR A 80 -4.95 -2.17 16.57
CA THR A 80 -5.17 -2.36 18.01
C THR A 80 -6.25 -1.41 18.52
N ALA A 81 -6.25 -0.16 18.02
CA ALA A 81 -7.27 0.84 18.32
C ALA A 81 -7.34 1.88 17.20
N GLY A 82 -8.30 2.78 17.28
CA GLY A 82 -8.55 3.83 16.32
C GLY A 82 -9.63 3.46 15.31
N LYS A 83 -9.83 4.34 14.34
CA LYS A 83 -10.88 4.23 13.33
C LYS A 83 -10.28 4.37 11.94
N ILE A 84 -10.70 3.51 11.01
CA ILE A 84 -10.30 3.56 9.61
C ILE A 84 -11.56 3.54 8.76
N LEU A 85 -11.80 4.63 8.03
CA LEU A 85 -12.92 4.75 7.12
C LEU A 85 -12.46 4.58 5.68
N ILE A 86 -13.21 3.81 4.91
CA ILE A 86 -13.11 3.73 3.44
C ILE A 86 -14.46 4.16 2.87
N ASP A 87 -14.46 5.26 2.09
CA ASP A 87 -15.68 5.90 1.58
C ASP A 87 -16.73 6.16 2.68
N GLY A 88 -16.28 6.54 3.89
CA GLY A 88 -17.11 6.80 5.05
C GLY A 88 -17.54 5.58 5.87
N GLU A 89 -17.27 4.36 5.43
CA GLU A 89 -17.60 3.13 6.15
C GLU A 89 -16.44 2.69 7.06
N ASP A 90 -16.72 2.39 8.33
CA ASP A 90 -15.71 1.94 9.30
C ASP A 90 -15.33 0.47 9.06
N ILE A 91 -14.17 0.26 8.46
CA ILE A 91 -13.68 -1.08 8.15
C ILE A 91 -13.24 -1.86 9.39
N CYS A 92 -12.98 -1.18 10.52
CA CYS A 92 -12.62 -1.85 11.78
C CYS A 92 -13.79 -2.65 12.36
N LEU A 93 -15.02 -2.26 12.04
CA LEU A 93 -16.25 -2.91 12.50
C LEU A 93 -16.77 -3.99 11.54
N MET A 94 -16.20 -4.11 10.35
CA MET A 94 -16.62 -5.07 9.34
C MET A 94 -16.31 -6.51 9.74
N ASN A 95 -17.24 -7.41 9.49
CA ASN A 95 -17.01 -8.84 9.60
C ASN A 95 -16.20 -9.38 8.39
N SER A 96 -15.74 -10.63 8.48
CA SER A 96 -14.89 -11.25 7.45
C SER A 96 -15.53 -11.26 6.06
N LYS A 97 -16.84 -11.44 5.96
CA LYS A 97 -17.56 -11.47 4.67
C LYS A 97 -17.56 -10.08 4.02
N GLN A 98 -17.88 -9.05 4.79
CA GLN A 98 -17.86 -7.66 4.33
C GLN A 98 -16.45 -7.23 3.89
N LEU A 99 -15.40 -7.62 4.66
CA LEU A 99 -14.01 -7.34 4.29
C LEU A 99 -13.57 -8.03 3.00
N ILE A 100 -14.02 -9.27 2.76
CA ILE A 100 -13.74 -9.98 1.51
C ILE A 100 -14.36 -9.23 0.33
N GLU A 101 -15.61 -8.80 0.46
CA GLU A 101 -16.32 -8.04 -0.59
C GLU A 101 -15.62 -6.69 -0.85
N LEU A 102 -15.33 -5.93 0.21
CA LEU A 102 -14.61 -4.64 0.10
C LEU A 102 -13.28 -4.79 -0.66
N ARG A 103 -12.48 -5.81 -0.30
CA ARG A 103 -11.19 -6.05 -0.96
C ARG A 103 -11.34 -6.47 -2.43
N ARG A 104 -12.34 -7.29 -2.73
CA ARG A 104 -12.60 -7.75 -4.09
C ARG A 104 -13.06 -6.64 -5.01
N GLU A 105 -13.80 -5.67 -4.48
CA GLU A 105 -14.45 -4.64 -5.28
C GLU A 105 -13.63 -3.36 -5.34
N LYS A 106 -13.06 -2.93 -4.20
CA LYS A 106 -12.47 -1.59 -4.07
C LYS A 106 -10.96 -1.55 -3.93
N MET A 107 -10.29 -2.66 -3.59
CA MET A 107 -8.88 -2.63 -3.23
C MET A 107 -8.01 -3.46 -4.18
N GLY A 108 -6.98 -2.83 -4.74
CA GLY A 108 -5.87 -3.51 -5.40
C GLY A 108 -4.61 -3.44 -4.53
N MET A 109 -3.77 -4.48 -4.57
CA MET A 109 -2.53 -4.47 -3.80
C MET A 109 -1.35 -5.03 -4.59
N VAL A 110 -0.23 -4.32 -4.53
CA VAL A 110 1.07 -4.75 -5.05
C VAL A 110 2.01 -4.94 -3.86
N PHE A 111 2.66 -6.10 -3.79
CA PHE A 111 3.56 -6.48 -2.71
C PHE A 111 5.02 -6.34 -3.11
N GLN A 112 5.88 -6.10 -2.14
CA GLN A 112 7.33 -5.95 -2.30
C GLN A 112 7.98 -7.12 -3.07
N ASN A 113 7.55 -8.35 -2.84
CA ASN A 113 8.09 -9.56 -3.46
C ASN A 113 7.21 -10.08 -4.60
N PHE A 114 6.56 -9.17 -5.36
CA PHE A 114 5.66 -9.45 -6.47
C PHE A 114 4.47 -10.37 -6.11
N ALA A 115 4.62 -11.29 -5.17
CA ALA A 115 3.64 -12.28 -4.69
C ALA A 115 2.93 -13.03 -5.82
N LEU A 116 3.63 -13.33 -6.92
CA LEU A 116 3.09 -14.09 -8.04
C LEU A 116 2.91 -15.54 -7.65
N LEU A 117 1.89 -16.17 -8.23
CA LEU A 117 1.63 -17.60 -8.11
C LEU A 117 2.61 -18.36 -9.04
N PRO A 118 3.62 -19.09 -8.50
CA PRO A 118 4.73 -19.59 -9.29
C PRO A 118 4.34 -20.70 -10.26
N HIS A 119 3.22 -21.36 -10.01
CA HIS A 119 2.65 -22.45 -10.82
C HIS A 119 1.64 -21.95 -11.87
N LYS A 120 1.41 -20.63 -11.96
CA LYS A 120 0.53 -20.00 -12.92
C LYS A 120 1.33 -19.15 -13.91
N THR A 121 0.87 -19.10 -15.16
CA THR A 121 1.43 -18.25 -16.19
C THR A 121 1.15 -16.77 -15.90
N VAL A 122 1.71 -15.85 -16.69
CA VAL A 122 1.40 -14.41 -16.67
C VAL A 122 -0.11 -14.19 -16.77
N LEU A 123 -0.72 -14.75 -17.82
CA LEU A 123 -2.16 -14.61 -18.08
C LEU A 123 -3.00 -15.13 -16.91
N GLU A 124 -2.67 -16.31 -16.40
CA GLU A 124 -3.37 -16.93 -15.28
C GLU A 124 -3.20 -16.15 -13.97
N ASN A 125 -2.02 -15.57 -13.72
CA ASN A 125 -1.78 -14.70 -12.57
C ASN A 125 -2.68 -13.47 -12.61
N ILE A 126 -2.79 -12.83 -13.78
CA ILE A 126 -3.61 -11.62 -13.97
C ILE A 126 -5.11 -11.95 -13.93
N ALA A 127 -5.52 -13.08 -14.51
CA ALA A 127 -6.92 -13.52 -14.48
C ALA A 127 -7.39 -14.00 -13.10
N PHE A 128 -6.48 -14.44 -12.23
CA PHE A 128 -6.81 -15.07 -10.96
C PHE A 128 -7.75 -14.22 -10.05
N PRO A 129 -7.51 -12.94 -9.78
CA PRO A 129 -8.42 -12.15 -8.94
C PRO A 129 -9.82 -12.00 -9.55
N LEU A 130 -9.95 -11.96 -10.88
CA LEU A 130 -11.25 -11.92 -11.56
C LEU A 130 -12.03 -13.22 -11.36
N GLN A 131 -11.33 -14.36 -11.45
CA GLN A 131 -11.93 -15.68 -11.18
C GLN A 131 -12.39 -15.80 -9.73
N VAL A 132 -11.59 -15.30 -8.77
CA VAL A 132 -11.96 -15.23 -7.34
C VAL A 132 -13.18 -14.32 -7.12
N LYS A 133 -13.32 -13.25 -7.95
CA LYS A 133 -14.48 -12.35 -7.93
C LYS A 133 -15.75 -13.01 -8.53
N GLY A 134 -15.62 -14.18 -9.18
CA GLY A 134 -16.72 -14.92 -9.80
C GLY A 134 -16.99 -14.54 -11.26
N VAL A 135 -16.06 -13.82 -11.90
CA VAL A 135 -16.11 -13.53 -13.35
C VAL A 135 -15.88 -14.84 -14.12
N THR A 136 -16.63 -15.06 -15.20
CA THR A 136 -16.45 -16.25 -16.05
C THR A 136 -15.02 -16.37 -16.56
N THR A 137 -14.58 -17.60 -16.83
CA THR A 137 -13.20 -17.85 -17.30
C THR A 137 -12.92 -17.08 -18.60
N GLU A 138 -13.86 -17.05 -19.53
CA GLU A 138 -13.72 -16.34 -20.81
C GLU A 138 -13.50 -14.83 -20.60
N ASN A 139 -14.37 -14.18 -19.83
CA ASN A 139 -14.26 -12.75 -19.52
C ASN A 139 -12.99 -12.43 -18.71
N SER A 140 -12.59 -13.32 -17.78
CA SER A 140 -11.37 -13.16 -17.01
C SER A 140 -10.12 -13.21 -17.89
N ILE A 141 -10.09 -14.11 -18.88
CA ILE A 141 -8.99 -14.21 -19.85
C ILE A 141 -8.97 -12.97 -20.75
N HIS A 142 -10.12 -12.54 -21.26
CA HIS A 142 -10.22 -11.35 -22.10
C HIS A 142 -9.67 -10.12 -21.38
N LYS A 143 -10.13 -9.87 -20.14
CA LYS A 143 -9.66 -8.75 -19.33
C LYS A 143 -8.18 -8.86 -18.98
N ALA A 144 -7.70 -10.07 -18.69
CA ALA A 144 -6.28 -10.30 -18.42
C ALA A 144 -5.40 -10.01 -19.65
N LEU A 145 -5.84 -10.29 -20.87
CA LEU A 145 -5.14 -9.94 -22.11
C LEU A 145 -5.06 -8.41 -22.30
N GLU A 146 -6.12 -7.67 -22.00
CA GLU A 146 -6.07 -6.20 -22.00
C GLU A 146 -5.02 -5.68 -21.01
N MET A 147 -4.97 -6.27 -19.81
CA MET A 147 -3.98 -5.88 -18.80
C MET A 147 -2.54 -6.24 -19.21
N VAL A 148 -2.33 -7.38 -19.86
CA VAL A 148 -1.03 -7.77 -20.44
C VAL A 148 -0.56 -6.71 -21.44
N GLU A 149 -1.44 -6.24 -22.31
CA GLU A 149 -1.13 -5.20 -23.29
C GLU A 149 -0.86 -3.84 -22.61
N LEU A 150 -1.67 -3.48 -21.61
CA LEU A 150 -1.56 -2.23 -20.84
C LEU A 150 -0.17 -2.08 -20.18
N VAL A 151 0.39 -3.18 -19.65
CA VAL A 151 1.70 -3.18 -18.97
C VAL A 151 2.87 -3.60 -19.88
N GLY A 152 2.65 -3.70 -21.20
CA GLY A 152 3.70 -3.98 -22.18
C GLY A 152 4.30 -5.39 -22.08
N LEU A 153 3.49 -6.40 -21.75
CA LEU A 153 3.91 -7.81 -21.66
C LEU A 153 3.38 -8.69 -22.80
N LYS A 154 2.92 -8.07 -23.90
CA LYS A 154 2.44 -8.79 -25.09
C LYS A 154 3.46 -9.82 -25.59
N GLY A 155 3.01 -11.05 -25.85
CA GLY A 155 3.85 -12.19 -26.24
C GLY A 155 4.46 -12.94 -25.05
N ARG A 156 4.14 -12.55 -23.82
CA ARG A 156 4.60 -13.22 -22.57
C ARG A 156 3.49 -13.90 -21.80
N GLU A 157 2.29 -14.04 -22.38
CA GLU A 157 1.07 -14.53 -21.73
C GLU A 157 1.25 -15.90 -21.09
N ASN A 158 2.01 -16.77 -21.77
CA ASN A 158 2.23 -18.16 -21.37
C ASN A 158 3.51 -18.40 -20.56
N TYR A 159 4.28 -17.33 -20.26
CA TYR A 159 5.50 -17.45 -19.44
C TYR A 159 5.13 -17.60 -17.95
N PHE A 160 5.93 -18.39 -17.24
CA PHE A 160 5.85 -18.51 -15.79
C PHE A 160 6.72 -17.44 -15.11
N PRO A 161 6.46 -17.09 -13.84
CA PRO A 161 7.23 -16.08 -13.11
C PRO A 161 8.76 -16.30 -13.16
N ARG A 162 9.22 -17.54 -13.08
CA ARG A 162 10.65 -17.91 -13.14
C ARG A 162 11.33 -17.59 -14.49
N GLU A 163 10.55 -17.38 -15.54
CA GLU A 163 11.04 -17.10 -16.90
C GLU A 163 11.08 -15.59 -17.18
N LEU A 164 10.71 -14.76 -16.18
CA LEU A 164 10.59 -13.32 -16.28
C LEU A 164 11.68 -12.60 -15.49
N SER A 165 12.17 -11.47 -15.99
CA SER A 165 12.99 -10.54 -15.22
C SER A 165 12.19 -9.94 -14.04
N GLY A 166 12.88 -9.38 -13.03
CA GLY A 166 12.23 -8.72 -11.90
C GLY A 166 11.25 -7.62 -12.32
N GLY A 167 11.63 -6.75 -13.29
CA GLY A 167 10.75 -5.73 -13.83
C GLY A 167 9.51 -6.31 -14.54
N GLN A 168 9.67 -7.43 -15.26
CA GLN A 168 8.53 -8.11 -15.88
C GLN A 168 7.61 -8.74 -14.83
N GLN A 169 8.16 -9.36 -13.79
CA GLN A 169 7.37 -9.87 -12.66
C GLN A 169 6.59 -8.76 -11.95
N GLN A 170 7.22 -7.58 -11.78
CA GLN A 170 6.55 -6.40 -11.22
C GLN A 170 5.38 -5.94 -12.10
N ARG A 171 5.57 -5.87 -13.43
CA ARG A 171 4.50 -5.55 -14.38
C ARG A 171 3.32 -6.54 -14.27
N VAL A 172 3.59 -7.84 -14.08
CA VAL A 172 2.53 -8.84 -13.84
C VAL A 172 1.79 -8.56 -12.54
N GLY A 173 2.51 -8.21 -11.45
CA GLY A 173 1.93 -7.85 -10.16
C GLY A 173 1.02 -6.61 -10.26
N ILE A 174 1.47 -5.59 -10.99
CA ILE A 174 0.71 -4.38 -11.29
C ILE A 174 -0.57 -4.73 -12.08
N ALA A 175 -0.42 -5.44 -13.22
CA ALA A 175 -1.53 -5.86 -14.06
C ALA A 175 -2.57 -6.68 -13.28
N ARG A 176 -2.12 -7.64 -12.47
CA ARG A 176 -2.98 -8.45 -11.60
C ARG A 176 -3.77 -7.60 -10.62
N SER A 177 -3.14 -6.61 -10.00
CA SER A 177 -3.80 -5.74 -9.03
C SER A 177 -4.82 -4.79 -9.68
N LEU A 178 -4.60 -4.39 -10.93
CA LEU A 178 -5.49 -3.54 -11.72
C LEU A 178 -6.62 -4.28 -12.41
N ALA A 179 -6.50 -5.59 -12.61
CA ALA A 179 -7.48 -6.38 -13.36
C ALA A 179 -8.91 -6.31 -12.79
N VAL A 180 -9.05 -6.16 -11.47
CA VAL A 180 -10.34 -6.00 -10.78
C VAL A 180 -10.86 -4.56 -10.78
N GLU A 181 -10.15 -3.61 -11.40
CA GLU A 181 -10.47 -2.19 -11.50
C GLU A 181 -10.69 -1.51 -10.12
N PRO A 182 -9.76 -1.66 -9.17
CA PRO A 182 -9.94 -1.13 -7.82
C PRO A 182 -10.06 0.39 -7.82
N ASP A 183 -10.78 0.95 -6.83
CA ASP A 183 -10.82 2.39 -6.57
C ASP A 183 -9.58 2.86 -5.80
N ILE A 184 -9.09 2.00 -4.89
CA ILE A 184 -7.93 2.24 -4.03
C ILE A 184 -6.82 1.26 -4.37
N TRP A 185 -5.61 1.80 -4.55
CA TRP A 185 -4.46 1.00 -4.91
C TRP A 185 -3.35 1.12 -3.86
N PHE A 186 -3.07 0.01 -3.19
CA PHE A 186 -2.03 -0.11 -2.17
C PHE A 186 -0.75 -0.69 -2.77
N LEU A 187 0.39 -0.02 -2.57
CA LEU A 187 1.69 -0.45 -3.05
C LEU A 187 2.70 -0.48 -1.89
N ASP A 188 3.16 -1.68 -1.53
CA ASP A 188 4.14 -1.90 -0.44
C ASP A 188 5.52 -2.09 -1.05
N GLU A 189 6.34 -1.03 -1.10
CA GLU A 189 7.70 -0.97 -1.67
C GLU A 189 7.80 -1.63 -3.07
N PRO A 190 6.97 -1.25 -4.04
CA PRO A 190 6.81 -2.01 -5.28
C PRO A 190 8.08 -2.06 -6.15
N PHE A 191 9.01 -1.14 -5.99
CA PHE A 191 10.20 -1.05 -6.84
C PHE A 191 11.50 -1.39 -6.11
N SER A 192 11.45 -1.75 -4.81
CA SER A 192 12.63 -2.00 -3.98
C SER A 192 13.49 -3.19 -4.46
N ALA A 193 12.88 -4.19 -5.09
CA ALA A 193 13.57 -5.38 -5.61
C ALA A 193 14.15 -5.21 -7.02
N LEU A 194 14.03 -4.00 -7.62
CA LEU A 194 14.48 -3.72 -8.98
C LEU A 194 15.85 -3.01 -8.97
N ASP A 195 16.67 -3.28 -9.99
CA ASP A 195 17.88 -2.51 -10.23
C ASP A 195 17.55 -1.04 -10.59
N PRO A 196 18.50 -0.09 -10.42
CA PRO A 196 18.20 1.34 -10.55
C PRO A 196 17.66 1.76 -11.91
N LEU A 197 18.12 1.14 -13.01
CA LEU A 197 17.66 1.50 -14.36
C LEU A 197 16.21 1.06 -14.57
N ILE A 198 15.92 -0.20 -14.27
CA ILE A 198 14.57 -0.77 -14.40
C ILE A 198 13.60 -0.08 -13.44
N ARG A 199 14.06 0.29 -12.24
CA ARG A 199 13.26 1.05 -11.27
C ARG A 199 12.77 2.37 -11.87
N LYS A 200 13.66 3.13 -12.52
CA LYS A 200 13.30 4.40 -13.15
C LYS A 200 12.28 4.21 -14.30
N GLU A 201 12.50 3.22 -15.16
CA GLU A 201 11.54 2.87 -16.21
C GLU A 201 10.17 2.49 -15.65
N MET A 202 10.14 1.73 -14.56
CA MET A 202 8.90 1.32 -13.90
C MET A 202 8.16 2.49 -13.23
N GLN A 203 8.89 3.46 -12.67
CA GLN A 203 8.30 4.69 -12.14
C GLN A 203 7.67 5.54 -13.25
N ASP A 204 8.34 5.69 -14.40
CA ASP A 204 7.79 6.40 -15.56
C ASP A 204 6.50 5.74 -16.06
N GLU A 205 6.50 4.42 -16.17
CA GLU A 205 5.34 3.63 -16.58
C GLU A 205 4.20 3.75 -15.56
N PHE A 206 4.53 3.73 -14.27
CA PHE A 206 3.55 3.91 -13.19
C PHE A 206 2.87 5.28 -13.25
N LEU A 207 3.62 6.36 -13.45
CA LEU A 207 3.06 7.71 -13.62
C LEU A 207 2.15 7.79 -14.85
N ARG A 208 2.54 7.16 -15.96
CA ARG A 208 1.71 7.04 -17.16
C ARG A 208 0.39 6.31 -16.86
N LEU A 209 0.45 5.20 -16.16
CA LEU A 209 -0.75 4.46 -15.75
C LEU A 209 -1.64 5.30 -14.83
N GLN A 210 -1.08 5.97 -13.84
CA GLN A 210 -1.83 6.80 -12.90
C GLN A 210 -2.53 7.97 -13.61
N SER A 211 -1.86 8.63 -14.56
CA SER A 211 -2.47 9.74 -15.32
C SER A 211 -3.70 9.33 -16.14
N VAL A 212 -3.78 8.06 -16.54
CA VAL A 212 -4.93 7.50 -17.29
C VAL A 212 -6.00 6.96 -16.33
N LEU A 213 -5.59 6.27 -15.26
CA LEU A 213 -6.50 5.53 -14.37
C LEU A 213 -7.05 6.37 -13.22
N ASN A 214 -6.34 7.42 -12.84
CA ASN A 214 -6.71 8.37 -11.76
C ASN A 214 -7.19 7.66 -10.47
N LYS A 215 -6.40 6.68 -9.98
CA LYS A 215 -6.74 5.90 -8.78
C LYS A 215 -6.30 6.62 -7.51
N THR A 216 -7.02 6.40 -6.40
CA THR A 216 -6.55 6.78 -5.07
C THR A 216 -5.44 5.81 -4.65
N ILE A 217 -4.26 6.32 -4.31
CA ILE A 217 -3.07 5.49 -4.10
C ILE A 217 -2.47 5.73 -2.72
N MET A 218 -2.19 4.64 -2.01
CA MET A 218 -1.26 4.64 -0.89
C MET A 218 0.01 3.87 -1.29
N PHE A 219 1.11 4.58 -1.35
CA PHE A 219 2.39 4.06 -1.80
C PHE A 219 3.40 4.07 -0.64
N VAL A 220 4.04 2.96 -0.36
CA VAL A 220 5.08 2.85 0.67
C VAL A 220 6.44 2.74 0.00
N THR A 221 7.39 3.56 0.45
CA THR A 221 8.79 3.49 0.03
C THR A 221 9.76 3.91 1.15
N HIS A 222 11.02 3.58 0.99
CA HIS A 222 12.13 4.13 1.79
C HIS A 222 13.02 5.08 0.98
N ASP A 223 12.70 5.29 -0.31
CA ASP A 223 13.46 6.12 -1.25
C ASP A 223 12.81 7.51 -1.34
N PHE A 224 13.57 8.55 -0.97
CA PHE A 224 13.06 9.92 -0.94
C PHE A 224 12.86 10.51 -2.33
N ASP A 225 13.77 10.21 -3.27
CA ASP A 225 13.64 10.68 -4.66
C ASP A 225 12.38 10.10 -5.31
N GLU A 226 12.06 8.84 -4.99
CA GLU A 226 10.82 8.20 -5.41
C GLU A 226 9.59 8.90 -4.84
N ALA A 227 9.61 9.23 -3.54
CA ALA A 227 8.52 9.94 -2.89
C ALA A 227 8.31 11.34 -3.49
N LEU A 228 9.40 12.11 -3.69
CA LEU A 228 9.34 13.45 -4.32
C LEU A 228 8.78 13.40 -5.74
N ARG A 229 9.10 12.35 -6.47
CA ARG A 229 8.70 12.20 -7.88
C ARG A 229 7.23 11.81 -8.06
N LEU A 230 6.71 10.98 -7.15
CA LEU A 230 5.42 10.33 -7.33
C LEU A 230 4.29 10.99 -6.54
N ALA A 231 4.58 11.56 -5.37
CA ALA A 231 3.56 11.93 -4.39
C ALA A 231 2.83 13.25 -4.69
N ASP A 232 1.52 13.28 -4.45
CA ASP A 232 0.79 14.52 -4.21
C ASP A 232 1.07 15.03 -2.79
N ARG A 233 1.11 14.12 -1.80
CA ARG A 233 1.55 14.37 -0.42
C ARG A 233 2.41 13.23 0.09
N ILE A 234 3.34 13.58 1.01
CA ILE A 234 4.26 12.63 1.65
C ILE A 234 3.98 12.62 3.15
N ALA A 235 3.80 11.42 3.72
CA ALA A 235 3.81 11.16 5.15
C ALA A 235 5.13 10.53 5.56
N ILE A 236 5.95 11.25 6.33
CA ILE A 236 7.22 10.73 6.84
C ILE A 236 7.00 10.07 8.19
N MET A 237 7.28 8.78 8.28
CA MET A 237 7.12 7.99 9.49
C MET A 237 8.44 7.69 10.20
N LYS A 238 8.39 7.79 11.54
CA LYS A 238 9.45 7.36 12.45
C LYS A 238 8.85 6.68 13.68
N ASP A 239 9.36 5.53 14.04
CA ASP A 239 8.97 4.82 15.27
C ASP A 239 7.45 4.66 15.45
N GLY A 240 6.74 4.41 14.35
CA GLY A 240 5.28 4.27 14.30
C GLY A 240 4.49 5.58 14.22
N ILE A 241 5.13 6.74 14.32
CA ILE A 241 4.51 8.07 14.34
C ILE A 241 4.69 8.75 12.97
N ILE A 242 3.70 9.51 12.53
CA ILE A 242 3.82 10.42 11.37
C ILE A 242 4.46 11.72 11.86
N GLU A 243 5.73 11.93 11.54
CA GLU A 243 6.51 13.14 11.91
C GLU A 243 6.08 14.38 11.13
N GLN A 244 5.77 14.18 9.84
CA GLN A 244 5.27 15.24 8.97
C GLN A 244 4.43 14.63 7.84
N LEU A 245 3.36 15.32 7.47
CA LEU A 245 2.53 15.01 6.32
C LEU A 245 2.27 16.30 5.55
N ASP A 246 2.81 16.42 4.35
CA ASP A 246 2.74 17.65 3.56
C ASP A 246 2.99 17.37 2.07
N LYS A 247 2.88 18.42 1.24
CA LYS A 247 3.31 18.38 -0.16
C LYS A 247 4.83 18.23 -0.26
N PRO A 248 5.35 17.60 -1.33
CA PRO A 248 6.79 17.42 -1.53
C PRO A 248 7.63 18.69 -1.33
N ASP A 249 7.23 19.80 -1.95
CA ASP A 249 7.94 21.08 -1.82
C ASP A 249 8.05 21.57 -0.38
N ASN A 250 6.97 21.40 0.40
CA ASN A 250 6.93 21.81 1.80
C ASN A 250 7.81 20.92 2.69
N ILE A 251 7.88 19.63 2.41
CA ILE A 251 8.80 18.71 3.09
C ILE A 251 10.25 19.15 2.91
N VAL A 252 10.62 19.55 1.69
CA VAL A 252 12.00 19.99 1.37
C VAL A 252 12.30 21.36 1.97
N LEU A 253 11.40 22.32 1.85
CA LEU A 253 11.66 23.71 2.24
C LEU A 253 11.46 23.95 3.75
N ASN A 254 10.54 23.21 4.38
CA ASN A 254 10.13 23.42 5.77
C ASN A 254 10.07 22.07 6.54
N PRO A 255 11.22 21.36 6.71
CA PRO A 255 11.23 20.10 7.45
C PRO A 255 10.84 20.34 8.92
N ALA A 256 9.82 19.63 9.41
CA ALA A 256 9.24 19.81 10.74
C ALA A 256 10.19 19.38 11.86
N THR A 257 11.07 18.41 11.61
CA THR A 257 12.01 17.87 12.60
C THR A 257 13.40 17.64 11.98
N ASP A 258 14.43 17.50 12.84
CA ASP A 258 15.77 17.12 12.38
C ASP A 258 15.80 15.73 11.72
N TYR A 259 14.83 14.87 12.04
CA TYR A 259 14.70 13.59 11.38
C TYR A 259 14.24 13.76 9.91
N VAL A 260 13.24 14.59 9.67
CA VAL A 260 12.76 14.92 8.32
C VAL A 260 13.87 15.58 7.51
N ARG A 261 14.59 16.55 8.11
CA ARG A 261 15.71 17.24 7.47
C ARG A 261 16.83 16.33 6.96
N LYS A 262 16.98 15.11 7.51
CA LYS A 262 18.01 14.16 7.04
C LYS A 262 17.68 13.52 5.70
N PHE A 263 16.45 13.64 5.24
CA PHE A 263 16.02 13.16 3.91
C PHE A 263 16.14 14.24 2.85
N THR A 264 16.02 15.51 3.25
CA THR A 264 16.10 16.69 2.37
C THR A 264 17.53 17.22 2.30
#